data_728ba637829af73f6039c904fc90ff06
#
_entry.id   728ba637829af73f6039c904fc90ff06
#
_cell.length_a   1.000
_cell.length_b   1.000
_cell.length_c   1.000
_cell.angle_alpha   90.00
_cell.angle_beta   90.00
_cell.angle_gamma   90.00
#
_symmetry.space_group_name_H-M   'P 1'
#
loop_
_entity.id
_entity.type
_entity.pdbx_description
1 polymer ?
#
loop_
_entity_poly.entity_id
_entity_poly.type
_entity_poly.pdbx_seq_one_letter_code
_entity_poly.pdbx_strand_id
1 'polypeptide(L)'
;MTEGLKWTVNHVAKSDDKYLELMSEENVKKANEFHKSFPQYTVTPLQDLAALASYLGVKSIHCKDESYRFGLNAFKVLGGSYAMGRYIAKEIGKDISELPYAVLSSEALRKEFGQATFFTATDGNHGRGVAWAAKRLGQKAVVRMPKGTTKTRFDNIAKEGATVTIEEVNYDDCVRMAAAEAAKTEHGVMVQDTAWE
;
A
#
# COMPACT_ATOMS: atom_id res chain seq x y z
N MET A 1 -1.66 9.12 -38.84
CA MET A 1 -2.84 8.45 -38.29
C MET A 1 -3.29 9.16 -37.01
N THR A 2 -3.93 10.32 -37.17
CA THR A 2 -4.50 11.10 -36.05
C THR A 2 -6.02 11.23 -36.13
N GLU A 3 -6.62 10.57 -37.12
CA GLU A 3 -8.08 10.47 -37.22
C GLU A 3 -8.62 9.48 -36.20
N GLY A 4 -9.11 9.98 -35.09
CA GLY A 4 -9.79 9.17 -34.08
C GLY A 4 -9.55 9.57 -32.61
N LEU A 5 -8.54 10.37 -32.30
CA LEU A 5 -8.33 10.89 -30.96
C LEU A 5 -9.35 12.02 -30.68
N LYS A 6 -10.39 11.66 -29.92
CA LYS A 6 -11.33 12.65 -29.38
C LYS A 6 -10.86 13.04 -27.98
N TRP A 7 -10.78 14.35 -27.73
CA TRP A 7 -10.48 14.89 -26.41
C TRP A 7 -11.46 15.97 -26.04
N THR A 8 -11.70 16.15 -24.78
CA THR A 8 -12.48 17.25 -24.24
C THR A 8 -11.78 17.85 -23.05
N VAL A 9 -11.92 19.16 -22.88
CA VAL A 9 -11.44 19.82 -21.66
C VAL A 9 -12.54 19.68 -20.62
N ASN A 10 -12.19 19.12 -19.47
CA ASN A 10 -13.11 19.02 -18.35
C ASN A 10 -13.03 20.32 -17.53
N HIS A 11 -14.12 21.10 -17.55
CA HIS A 11 -14.27 22.31 -16.76
C HIS A 11 -15.03 22.01 -15.47
N VAL A 12 -14.51 21.13 -14.64
CA VAL A 12 -15.08 20.90 -13.31
C VAL A 12 -14.85 22.15 -12.45
N ALA A 13 -15.88 22.63 -11.77
CA ALA A 13 -15.72 23.65 -10.75
C ALA A 13 -14.68 23.16 -9.72
N LYS A 14 -13.78 24.05 -9.27
CA LYS A 14 -12.83 23.72 -8.22
C LYS A 14 -13.58 23.13 -7.04
N SER A 15 -13.28 21.88 -6.72
CA SER A 15 -13.64 21.30 -5.42
C SER A 15 -12.89 22.03 -4.31
N ASP A 16 -13.34 21.89 -3.07
CA ASP A 16 -12.61 22.37 -1.93
C ASP A 16 -11.17 21.76 -1.91
N ASP A 17 -10.21 22.54 -1.45
CA ASP A 17 -8.81 22.12 -1.36
C ASP A 17 -8.54 21.19 -0.14
N LYS A 18 -9.60 20.65 0.47
CA LYS A 18 -9.57 19.88 1.72
C LYS A 18 -8.52 18.77 1.77
N TYR A 19 -8.27 18.13 0.63
CA TYR A 19 -7.31 17.03 0.55
C TYR A 19 -5.95 17.42 -0.02
N LEU A 20 -5.75 18.67 -0.48
CA LEU A 20 -4.47 19.11 -1.03
C LEU A 20 -3.37 19.16 0.03
N GLU A 21 -3.73 19.44 1.29
CA GLU A 21 -2.77 19.41 2.39
C GLU A 21 -2.12 18.03 2.57
N LEU A 22 -2.86 16.94 2.32
CA LEU A 22 -2.31 15.59 2.36
C LEU A 22 -1.18 15.38 1.36
N MET A 23 -1.18 16.13 0.25
CA MET A 23 -0.18 16.09 -0.80
C MET A 23 0.83 17.23 -0.69
N SER A 24 0.90 17.91 0.46
CA SER A 24 1.90 18.95 0.70
C SER A 24 3.31 18.40 0.61
N GLU A 25 4.28 19.27 0.26
CA GLU A 25 5.69 18.90 0.19
C GLU A 25 6.19 18.28 1.52
N GLU A 26 5.73 18.81 2.64
CA GLU A 26 6.05 18.29 3.98
C GLU A 26 5.58 16.83 4.14
N ASN A 27 4.32 16.53 3.82
CA ASN A 27 3.77 15.19 3.95
C ASN A 27 4.42 14.20 2.98
N VAL A 28 4.71 14.63 1.75
CA VAL A 28 5.46 13.83 0.78
C VAL A 28 6.87 13.52 1.27
N LYS A 29 7.55 14.50 1.89
CA LYS A 29 8.87 14.30 2.49
C LYS A 29 8.81 13.30 3.65
N LYS A 30 7.85 13.43 4.57
CA LYS A 30 7.65 12.46 5.67
C LYS A 30 7.46 11.04 5.14
N ALA A 31 6.62 10.85 4.12
CA ALA A 31 6.41 9.54 3.50
C ALA A 31 7.69 8.98 2.84
N ASN A 32 8.46 9.84 2.18
CA ASN A 32 9.70 9.44 1.53
C ASN A 32 10.76 9.00 2.56
N GLU A 33 10.98 9.81 3.60
CA GLU A 33 11.94 9.50 4.66
C GLU A 33 11.53 8.24 5.45
N PHE A 34 10.23 8.04 5.70
CA PHE A 34 9.71 6.82 6.28
C PHE A 34 10.11 5.59 5.46
N HIS A 35 9.87 5.59 4.14
CA HIS A 35 10.23 4.45 3.30
C HIS A 35 11.74 4.25 3.18
N LYS A 36 12.53 5.34 3.11
CA LYS A 36 13.99 5.28 3.10
C LYS A 36 14.58 4.68 4.36
N SER A 37 13.85 4.73 5.49
CA SER A 37 14.32 4.16 6.75
C SER A 37 14.34 2.62 6.76
N PHE A 38 13.64 1.96 5.82
CA PHE A 38 13.64 0.50 5.71
C PHE A 38 14.97 -0.01 5.11
N PRO A 39 15.61 -1.02 5.70
CA PRO A 39 16.86 -1.58 5.18
C PRO A 39 16.77 -2.11 3.75
N GLN A 40 15.57 -2.48 3.30
CA GLN A 40 15.30 -2.99 1.95
C GLN A 40 15.00 -1.90 0.94
N TYR A 41 15.00 -0.63 1.35
CA TYR A 41 14.72 0.47 0.44
C TYR A 41 15.82 0.65 -0.60
N THR A 42 15.41 0.72 -1.84
CA THR A 42 16.26 1.11 -2.97
C THR A 42 15.48 2.05 -3.89
N VAL A 43 16.21 2.92 -4.57
CA VAL A 43 15.62 3.72 -5.66
C VAL A 43 15.33 2.78 -6.83
N THR A 44 14.07 2.66 -7.21
CA THR A 44 13.68 1.83 -8.34
C THR A 44 14.09 2.48 -9.67
N PRO A 45 14.44 1.70 -10.71
CA PRO A 45 14.88 2.25 -11.99
C PRO A 45 13.82 3.12 -12.67
N LEU A 46 14.28 4.13 -13.40
CA LEU A 46 13.49 4.84 -14.40
C LEU A 46 14.04 4.43 -15.76
N GLN A 47 13.30 3.58 -16.48
CA GLN A 47 13.71 3.06 -17.79
C GLN A 47 13.29 4.01 -18.89
N ASP A 48 14.21 4.33 -19.80
CA ASP A 48 13.91 5.04 -21.04
C ASP A 48 13.59 4.04 -22.16
N LEU A 49 12.36 4.09 -22.68
CA LEU A 49 11.86 3.19 -23.72
C LEU A 49 11.95 3.86 -25.10
N ALA A 50 13.15 4.32 -25.48
CA ALA A 50 13.40 5.10 -26.70
C ALA A 50 12.90 4.39 -27.97
N ALA A 51 13.10 3.07 -28.10
CA ALA A 51 12.62 2.29 -29.24
C ALA A 51 11.09 2.30 -29.34
N LEU A 52 10.38 2.17 -28.21
CA LEU A 52 8.93 2.24 -28.17
C LEU A 52 8.43 3.65 -28.49
N ALA A 53 9.08 4.67 -27.97
CA ALA A 53 8.77 6.07 -28.28
C ALA A 53 8.88 6.34 -29.78
N SER A 54 9.98 5.90 -30.42
CA SER A 54 10.18 6.02 -31.87
C SER A 54 9.12 5.28 -32.67
N TYR A 55 8.79 4.05 -32.28
CA TYR A 55 7.75 3.23 -32.93
C TYR A 55 6.36 3.89 -32.86
N LEU A 56 6.02 4.52 -31.74
CA LEU A 56 4.73 5.19 -31.54
C LEU A 56 4.71 6.65 -32.01
N GLY A 57 5.85 7.21 -32.49
CA GLY A 57 5.93 8.59 -32.94
C GLY A 57 5.76 9.63 -31.84
N VAL A 58 6.10 9.30 -30.60
CA VAL A 58 6.06 10.25 -29.46
C VAL A 58 7.48 10.65 -29.06
N LYS A 59 7.61 11.78 -28.33
CA LYS A 59 8.91 12.35 -27.96
C LYS A 59 9.72 11.43 -27.06
N SER A 60 9.10 10.87 -26.03
CA SER A 60 9.74 9.97 -25.05
C SER A 60 8.70 9.13 -24.32
N ILE A 61 9.12 7.97 -23.85
CA ILE A 61 8.36 7.12 -22.93
C ILE A 61 9.30 6.67 -21.82
N HIS A 62 8.93 6.98 -20.58
CA HIS A 62 9.69 6.57 -19.40
C HIS A 62 8.83 5.65 -18.53
N CYS A 63 9.41 4.54 -18.08
CA CYS A 63 8.76 3.57 -17.20
C CYS A 63 9.45 3.55 -15.84
N LYS A 64 8.74 3.93 -14.77
CA LYS A 64 9.18 3.74 -13.39
C LYS A 64 8.99 2.29 -13.01
N ASP A 65 10.08 1.54 -12.91
CA ASP A 65 10.05 0.09 -12.74
C ASP A 65 9.93 -0.31 -11.26
N GLU A 66 8.71 -0.40 -10.78
CA GLU A 66 8.39 -0.80 -9.40
C GLU A 66 8.49 -2.31 -9.14
N SER A 67 8.95 -3.12 -10.12
CA SER A 67 9.23 -4.54 -9.91
C SER A 67 10.37 -4.77 -8.90
N TYR A 68 11.23 -3.77 -8.73
CA TYR A 68 12.33 -3.80 -7.74
C TYR A 68 11.91 -3.37 -6.34
N ARG A 69 10.68 -2.88 -6.13
CA ARG A 69 10.25 -2.32 -4.85
C ARG A 69 10.23 -3.38 -3.75
N PHE A 70 11.13 -3.26 -2.77
CA PHE A 70 11.27 -4.14 -1.60
C PHE A 70 11.33 -5.65 -1.91
N GLY A 71 11.63 -6.03 -3.16
CA GLY A 71 11.59 -7.42 -3.62
C GLY A 71 10.18 -8.01 -3.78
N LEU A 72 9.14 -7.16 -3.77
CA LEU A 72 7.74 -7.59 -3.84
C LEU A 72 7.16 -7.53 -5.25
N ASN A 73 7.91 -7.04 -6.22
CA ASN A 73 7.46 -6.90 -7.60
C ASN A 73 6.21 -6.02 -7.77
N ALA A 74 5.98 -5.07 -6.85
CA ALA A 74 4.85 -4.15 -6.86
C ALA A 74 5.05 -2.98 -5.88
N PHE A 75 4.43 -1.83 -6.16
CA PHE A 75 4.54 -0.60 -5.36
C PHE A 75 3.56 -0.52 -4.18
N LYS A 76 2.51 -1.34 -4.14
CA LYS A 76 1.40 -1.21 -3.16
C LYS A 76 1.83 -1.33 -1.70
N VAL A 77 2.99 -1.92 -1.43
CA VAL A 77 3.60 -1.94 -0.10
C VAL A 77 3.87 -0.55 0.47
N LEU A 78 4.12 0.46 -0.38
CA LEU A 78 4.37 1.83 0.06
C LEU A 78 3.16 2.39 0.82
N GLY A 79 1.97 2.31 0.23
CA GLY A 79 0.74 2.77 0.88
C GLY A 79 0.43 1.98 2.16
N GLY A 80 0.47 0.65 2.09
CA GLY A 80 0.17 -0.22 3.23
C GLY A 80 1.11 -0.01 4.41
N SER A 81 2.42 0.05 4.18
CA SER A 81 3.39 0.27 5.25
C SER A 81 3.29 1.66 5.89
N TYR A 82 3.07 2.69 5.07
CA TYR A 82 2.91 4.06 5.58
C TYR A 82 1.62 4.23 6.38
N ALA A 83 0.51 3.64 5.92
CA ALA A 83 -0.75 3.64 6.66
C ALA A 83 -0.59 2.97 8.04
N MET A 84 0.10 1.83 8.12
CA MET A 84 0.41 1.17 9.39
C MET A 84 1.26 2.05 10.30
N GLY A 85 2.33 2.64 9.77
CA GLY A 85 3.20 3.54 10.53
C GLY A 85 2.43 4.74 11.09
N ARG A 86 1.59 5.37 10.26
CA ARG A 86 0.73 6.49 10.70
C ARG A 86 -0.30 6.09 11.76
N TYR A 87 -0.87 4.91 11.64
CA TYR A 87 -1.78 4.38 12.66
C TYR A 87 -1.06 4.24 14.00
N ILE A 88 0.09 3.56 14.02
CA ILE A 88 0.88 3.38 15.23
C ILE A 88 1.29 4.75 15.82
N ALA A 89 1.78 5.67 14.98
CA ALA A 89 2.15 7.03 15.40
C ALA A 89 1.00 7.75 16.10
N LYS A 90 -0.19 7.69 15.52
CA LYS A 90 -1.41 8.29 16.08
C LYS A 90 -1.75 7.70 17.46
N GLU A 91 -1.72 6.38 17.58
CA GLU A 91 -2.09 5.69 18.83
C GLU A 91 -1.15 6.02 20.00
N ILE A 92 0.14 6.25 19.72
CA ILE A 92 1.13 6.62 20.74
C ILE A 92 1.39 8.12 20.85
N GLY A 93 0.62 8.95 20.12
CA GLY A 93 0.70 10.41 20.17
C GLY A 93 1.99 11.01 19.62
N LYS A 94 2.64 10.36 18.63
CA LYS A 94 3.89 10.81 17.99
C LYS A 94 3.68 11.22 16.54
N ASP A 95 4.57 12.07 16.00
CA ASP A 95 4.62 12.29 14.55
C ASP A 95 5.31 11.12 13.85
N ILE A 96 4.87 10.80 12.63
CA ILE A 96 5.45 9.69 11.85
C ILE A 96 6.94 9.88 11.56
N SER A 97 7.43 11.11 11.51
CA SER A 97 8.85 11.42 11.33
C SER A 97 9.74 10.97 12.50
N GLU A 98 9.14 10.76 13.68
CA GLU A 98 9.83 10.23 14.86
C GLU A 98 9.91 8.69 14.86
N LEU A 99 9.23 8.04 13.93
CA LEU A 99 9.07 6.59 13.87
C LEU A 99 9.70 5.96 12.61
N PRO A 100 11.01 6.10 12.40
CA PRO A 100 11.68 5.36 11.34
C PRO A 100 11.58 3.85 11.62
N TYR A 101 11.84 3.03 10.60
CA TYR A 101 11.74 1.56 10.68
C TYR A 101 12.41 0.97 11.94
N ALA A 102 13.60 1.43 12.28
CA ALA A 102 14.34 0.93 13.45
C ALA A 102 13.57 1.13 14.77
N VAL A 103 12.82 2.23 14.89
CA VAL A 103 11.96 2.50 16.05
C VAL A 103 10.70 1.64 15.97
N LEU A 104 10.02 1.63 14.82
CA LEU A 104 8.78 0.85 14.62
C LEU A 104 8.95 -0.64 14.81
N SER A 105 10.13 -1.19 14.49
CA SER A 105 10.44 -2.62 14.66
C SER A 105 11.06 -2.97 16.01
N SER A 106 11.25 -1.99 16.90
CA SER A 106 11.94 -2.18 18.19
C SER A 106 11.07 -2.92 19.22
N GLU A 107 11.74 -3.62 20.14
CA GLU A 107 11.06 -4.20 21.31
C GLU A 107 10.47 -3.14 22.24
N ALA A 108 11.12 -1.97 22.33
CA ALA A 108 10.63 -0.87 23.15
C ALA A 108 9.25 -0.40 22.65
N LEU A 109 9.10 -0.19 21.34
CA LEU A 109 7.81 0.19 20.77
C LEU A 109 6.77 -0.92 20.94
N ARG A 110 7.16 -2.18 20.79
CA ARG A 110 6.26 -3.32 21.01
C ARG A 110 5.73 -3.38 22.44
N LYS A 111 6.54 -3.03 23.43
CA LYS A 111 6.11 -2.93 24.83
C LYS A 111 5.19 -1.73 25.06
N GLU A 112 5.44 -0.61 24.40
CA GLU A 112 4.67 0.62 24.52
C GLU A 112 3.30 0.51 23.81
N PHE A 113 3.30 0.09 22.55
CA PHE A 113 2.12 0.06 21.68
C PHE A 113 1.37 -1.28 21.75
N GLY A 114 2.07 -2.39 21.96
CA GLY A 114 1.51 -3.74 21.85
C GLY A 114 1.51 -4.24 20.39
N GLN A 115 0.43 -4.96 20.02
CA GLN A 115 0.30 -5.58 18.70
C GLN A 115 -1.09 -5.33 18.13
N ALA A 116 -1.15 -4.70 16.96
CA ALA A 116 -2.36 -4.55 16.17
C ALA A 116 -2.48 -5.68 15.13
N THR A 117 -3.71 -5.91 14.68
CA THR A 117 -4.01 -6.79 13.56
C THR A 117 -4.55 -5.98 12.39
N PHE A 118 -3.82 -5.98 11.28
CA PHE A 118 -4.19 -5.26 10.08
C PHE A 118 -4.96 -6.18 9.12
N PHE A 119 -6.16 -5.76 8.78
CA PHE A 119 -7.08 -6.50 7.90
C PHE A 119 -7.12 -5.87 6.52
N THR A 120 -7.21 -6.71 5.49
CA THR A 120 -7.44 -6.25 4.13
C THR A 120 -8.13 -7.31 3.29
N ALA A 121 -8.80 -6.87 2.23
CA ALA A 121 -9.22 -7.74 1.14
C ALA A 121 -8.39 -7.44 -0.11
N THR A 122 -8.04 -8.47 -0.87
CA THR A 122 -7.15 -8.32 -2.03
C THR A 122 -7.24 -9.51 -2.98
N ASP A 123 -6.92 -9.27 -4.24
CA ASP A 123 -6.64 -10.32 -5.21
C ASP A 123 -5.13 -10.58 -5.40
N GLY A 124 -4.24 -9.83 -4.69
CA GLY A 124 -2.78 -10.04 -4.82
C GLY A 124 -1.87 -9.02 -4.16
N ASN A 125 -1.38 -8.05 -4.93
CA ASN A 125 -0.23 -7.22 -4.54
C ASN A 125 -0.46 -6.32 -3.32
N HIS A 126 -1.68 -5.83 -3.11
CA HIS A 126 -1.97 -5.02 -1.94
C HIS A 126 -1.85 -5.86 -0.66
N GLY A 127 -2.53 -7.01 -0.61
CA GLY A 127 -2.45 -7.90 0.55
C GLY A 127 -1.04 -8.41 0.81
N ARG A 128 -0.26 -8.68 -0.24
CA ARG A 128 1.16 -9.04 -0.08
C ARG A 128 1.96 -7.89 0.56
N GLY A 129 1.72 -6.65 0.14
CA GLY A 129 2.35 -5.46 0.72
C GLY A 129 1.97 -5.27 2.19
N VAL A 130 0.69 -5.45 2.54
CA VAL A 130 0.18 -5.38 3.92
C VAL A 130 0.82 -6.47 4.78
N ALA A 131 0.83 -7.72 4.32
CA ALA A 131 1.44 -8.85 5.02
C ALA A 131 2.94 -8.64 5.28
N TRP A 132 3.67 -8.21 4.24
CA TRP A 132 5.10 -7.90 4.33
C TRP A 132 5.39 -6.81 5.35
N ALA A 133 4.64 -5.72 5.31
CA ALA A 133 4.81 -4.59 6.22
C ALA A 133 4.49 -5.00 7.68
N ALA A 134 3.35 -5.65 7.91
CA ALA A 134 2.94 -6.11 9.23
C ALA A 134 4.02 -6.99 9.89
N LYS A 135 4.53 -8.00 9.16
CA LYS A 135 5.61 -8.86 9.65
C LYS A 135 6.84 -8.08 10.09
N ARG A 136 7.28 -7.09 9.27
CA ARG A 136 8.49 -6.30 9.57
C ARG A 136 8.30 -5.32 10.72
N LEU A 137 7.10 -4.83 10.89
CA LEU A 137 6.75 -3.95 12.01
C LEU A 137 6.31 -4.73 13.26
N GLY A 138 6.42 -6.07 13.24
CA GLY A 138 6.04 -6.92 14.37
C GLY A 138 4.54 -6.96 14.65
N GLN A 139 3.72 -6.64 13.65
CA GLN A 139 2.27 -6.64 13.70
C GLN A 139 1.69 -7.89 13.06
N LYS A 140 0.38 -8.11 13.19
CA LYS A 140 -0.36 -9.18 12.54
C LYS A 140 -1.05 -8.68 11.27
N ALA A 141 -1.24 -9.58 10.30
CA ALA A 141 -2.05 -9.32 9.12
C ALA A 141 -3.04 -10.45 8.86
N VAL A 142 -4.26 -10.09 8.52
CA VAL A 142 -5.32 -10.99 8.05
C VAL A 142 -5.76 -10.54 6.67
N VAL A 143 -5.71 -11.45 5.70
CA VAL A 143 -5.97 -11.14 4.30
C VAL A 143 -7.09 -12.04 3.77
N ARG A 144 -8.20 -11.43 3.35
CA ARG A 144 -9.32 -12.09 2.71
C ARG A 144 -9.19 -11.97 1.20
N MET A 145 -9.26 -13.08 0.48
CA MET A 145 -9.13 -13.13 -0.98
C MET A 145 -10.45 -13.62 -1.59
N PRO A 146 -10.90 -13.02 -2.71
CA PRO A 146 -12.14 -13.41 -3.34
C PRO A 146 -12.02 -14.76 -4.04
N LYS A 147 -13.17 -15.39 -4.31
CA LYS A 147 -13.30 -16.58 -5.15
C LYS A 147 -12.58 -16.40 -6.48
N GLY A 148 -11.90 -17.46 -6.92
CA GLY A 148 -11.15 -17.49 -8.18
C GLY A 148 -9.72 -16.97 -8.05
N THR A 149 -9.29 -16.54 -6.88
CA THR A 149 -7.88 -16.21 -6.64
C THR A 149 -7.00 -17.45 -6.83
N THR A 150 -5.87 -17.28 -7.52
CA THR A 150 -4.95 -18.39 -7.80
C THR A 150 -4.15 -18.79 -6.56
N LYS A 151 -3.81 -20.09 -6.49
CA LYS A 151 -2.94 -20.60 -5.42
C LYS A 151 -1.60 -19.87 -5.33
N THR A 152 -1.02 -19.49 -6.45
CA THR A 152 0.24 -18.72 -6.48
C THR A 152 0.12 -17.39 -5.74
N ARG A 153 -0.98 -16.65 -5.93
CA ARG A 153 -1.23 -15.38 -5.24
C ARG A 153 -1.43 -15.61 -3.74
N PHE A 154 -2.22 -16.60 -3.37
CA PHE A 154 -2.40 -17.02 -1.98
C PHE A 154 -1.05 -17.35 -1.31
N ASP A 155 -0.25 -18.23 -1.92
CA ASP A 155 1.04 -18.65 -1.37
C ASP A 155 2.02 -17.47 -1.22
N ASN A 156 2.02 -16.52 -2.16
CA ASN A 156 2.86 -15.33 -2.07
C ASN A 156 2.51 -14.42 -0.89
N ILE A 157 1.25 -14.35 -0.50
CA ILE A 157 0.83 -13.58 0.67
C ILE A 157 1.12 -14.37 1.96
N ALA A 158 0.78 -15.66 1.99
CA ALA A 158 1.01 -16.51 3.14
C ALA A 158 2.50 -16.61 3.54
N LYS A 159 3.41 -16.63 2.56
CA LYS A 159 4.88 -16.59 2.80
C LYS A 159 5.33 -15.33 3.56
N GLU A 160 4.62 -14.24 3.42
CA GLU A 160 4.91 -13.01 4.17
C GLU A 160 4.44 -13.10 5.63
N GLY A 161 3.74 -14.17 6.02
CA GLY A 161 3.38 -14.46 7.41
C GLY A 161 1.99 -13.98 7.83
N ALA A 162 1.13 -13.60 6.89
CA ALA A 162 -0.26 -13.27 7.17
C ALA A 162 -1.13 -14.52 7.32
N THR A 163 -2.23 -14.40 8.07
CA THR A 163 -3.37 -15.31 7.99
C THR A 163 -4.15 -15.01 6.72
N VAL A 164 -4.21 -15.94 5.80
CA VAL A 164 -4.83 -15.75 4.48
C VAL A 164 -5.93 -16.76 4.26
N THR A 165 -7.05 -16.34 3.69
CA THR A 165 -8.15 -17.22 3.27
C THR A 165 -8.64 -16.83 1.89
N ILE A 166 -9.13 -17.81 1.12
CA ILE A 166 -9.91 -17.58 -0.10
C ILE A 166 -11.36 -17.84 0.25
N GLU A 167 -12.18 -16.81 0.08
CA GLU A 167 -13.60 -16.86 0.41
C GLU A 167 -14.43 -17.21 -0.84
N GLU A 168 -15.56 -17.89 -0.67
CA GLU A 168 -16.47 -18.24 -1.76
C GLU A 168 -17.40 -17.07 -2.16
N VAL A 169 -16.88 -15.83 -2.11
CA VAL A 169 -17.60 -14.59 -2.40
C VAL A 169 -16.81 -13.68 -3.36
N ASN A 170 -17.44 -12.61 -3.84
CA ASN A 170 -16.80 -11.61 -4.67
C ASN A 170 -15.88 -10.68 -3.85
N TYR A 171 -15.16 -9.79 -4.55
CA TYR A 171 -14.21 -8.85 -3.92
C TYR A 171 -14.87 -7.92 -2.90
N ASP A 172 -16.02 -7.33 -3.23
CA ASP A 172 -16.69 -6.36 -2.34
C ASP A 172 -17.19 -7.03 -1.06
N ASP A 173 -17.65 -8.28 -1.15
CA ASP A 173 -18.04 -9.05 0.03
C ASP A 173 -16.81 -9.40 0.90
N CYS A 174 -15.65 -9.72 0.29
CA CYS A 174 -14.41 -9.90 1.03
C CYS A 174 -14.01 -8.64 1.78
N VAL A 175 -14.17 -7.46 1.17
CA VAL A 175 -13.91 -6.16 1.80
C VAL A 175 -14.83 -5.97 3.01
N ARG A 176 -16.14 -6.23 2.86
CA ARG A 176 -17.10 -6.16 3.96
C ARG A 176 -16.77 -7.14 5.10
N MET A 177 -16.36 -8.37 4.76
CA MET A 177 -15.95 -9.37 5.75
C MET A 177 -14.72 -8.91 6.53
N ALA A 178 -13.68 -8.46 5.84
CA ALA A 178 -12.46 -7.97 6.46
C ALA A 178 -12.72 -6.76 7.39
N ALA A 179 -13.55 -5.81 6.95
CA ALA A 179 -13.94 -4.66 7.75
C ALA A 179 -14.75 -5.05 9.01
N ALA A 180 -15.70 -5.97 8.85
CA ALA A 180 -16.51 -6.47 9.98
C ALA A 180 -15.68 -7.24 11.01
N GLU A 181 -14.65 -7.96 10.56
CA GLU A 181 -13.73 -8.69 11.45
C GLU A 181 -12.77 -7.71 12.15
N ALA A 182 -12.24 -6.72 11.42
CA ALA A 182 -11.41 -5.66 12.02
C ALA A 182 -12.16 -4.93 13.14
N ALA A 183 -13.43 -4.57 12.91
CA ALA A 183 -14.25 -3.87 13.91
C ALA A 183 -14.53 -4.69 15.20
N LYS A 184 -14.42 -6.03 15.14
CA LYS A 184 -14.64 -6.93 16.28
C LYS A 184 -13.34 -7.36 16.96
N THR A 185 -12.21 -7.04 16.37
CA THR A 185 -10.89 -7.44 16.87
C THR A 185 -10.29 -6.30 17.66
N GLU A 186 -9.83 -6.59 18.86
CA GLU A 186 -9.08 -5.62 19.67
C GLU A 186 -7.85 -5.16 18.88
N HIS A 187 -7.66 -3.86 18.76
CA HIS A 187 -6.65 -3.24 17.88
C HIS A 187 -6.71 -3.75 16.41
N GLY A 188 -7.92 -4.08 15.93
CA GLY A 188 -8.16 -4.42 14.54
C GLY A 188 -8.25 -3.18 13.66
N VAL A 189 -7.50 -3.16 12.56
CA VAL A 189 -7.40 -1.99 11.66
C VAL A 189 -7.60 -2.43 10.22
N MET A 190 -8.56 -1.83 9.54
CA MET A 190 -8.74 -2.04 8.10
C MET A 190 -7.74 -1.19 7.31
N VAL A 191 -6.93 -1.83 6.47
CA VAL A 191 -6.02 -1.18 5.51
C VAL A 191 -6.41 -1.58 4.11
N GLN A 192 -7.14 -0.73 3.43
CA GLN A 192 -7.67 -0.99 2.09
C GLN A 192 -7.05 -0.04 1.07
N ASP A 193 -6.97 -0.47 -0.20
CA ASP A 193 -6.42 0.31 -1.31
C ASP A 193 -7.48 1.08 -2.12
N THR A 194 -8.72 1.05 -1.66
CA THR A 194 -9.84 1.79 -2.21
C THR A 194 -10.48 2.65 -1.13
N ALA A 195 -10.97 3.84 -1.50
CA ALA A 195 -11.76 4.67 -0.60
C ALA A 195 -13.16 4.06 -0.39
N TRP A 196 -13.67 4.22 0.82
CA TRP A 196 -15.09 4.04 1.10
C TRP A 196 -15.77 5.40 0.99
N GLU A 197 -16.95 5.44 0.36
CA GLU A 197 -17.83 6.60 0.38
C GLU A 197 -18.48 6.81 1.75
#